data_09f920946bc29f792e347d3aac7a5158
#
_entry.id   09f920946bc29f792e347d3aac7a5158
#
_cell.length_a   1.000
_cell.length_b   1.000
_cell.length_c   1.000
_cell.angle_alpha   90.00
_cell.angle_beta   90.00
_cell.angle_gamma   90.00
#
_symmetry.space_group_name_H-M   'P 1'
#
loop_
_entity.id
_entity.type
_entity.pdbx_description
1 polymer ?
#
loop_
_entity_poly.entity_id
_entity_poly.type
_entity_poly.pdbx_seq_one_letter_code
_entity_poly.pdbx_strand_id
1 'polypeptide(L)'
;MDGYRPGLLDRLLGGPPGARFLSQEQVKDSLARDLEVLLNTRTALPQYLLQGYPECAASILNFGLADFAGLSQSGSEDRARICSSVRQAVERHEPRLRNVEVSLAETPGTVNRIDIVISGMLWPHGANEAVSFSAALQPSSLHYSIKRGGIA
;
A
#
# COMPACT_ATOMS: atom_id res chain seq x y z
N MET A 1 15.38 -9.18 -22.48
CA MET A 1 15.73 -8.25 -21.38
C MET A 1 14.46 -7.93 -20.64
N ASP A 2 14.23 -8.67 -19.58
CA ASP A 2 13.01 -8.58 -18.81
C ASP A 2 13.27 -7.68 -17.59
N GLY A 3 12.75 -6.46 -17.66
CA GLY A 3 12.86 -5.51 -16.58
C GLY A 3 11.55 -4.75 -16.41
N TYR A 4 11.29 -4.30 -15.18
CA TYR A 4 10.09 -3.54 -14.85
C TYR A 4 10.25 -2.08 -15.25
N ARG A 5 9.22 -1.48 -15.82
CA ARG A 5 9.23 -0.06 -16.12
C ARG A 5 9.17 0.74 -14.81
N PRO A 6 10.05 1.77 -14.66
CA PRO A 6 9.98 2.65 -13.49
C PRO A 6 8.62 3.34 -13.41
N GLY A 7 8.11 3.47 -12.18
CA GLY A 7 6.91 4.25 -11.89
C GLY A 7 7.11 5.75 -12.19
N LEU A 8 6.02 6.52 -12.12
CA LEU A 8 6.10 7.96 -12.38
C LEU A 8 7.06 8.66 -11.41
N LEU A 9 6.97 8.34 -10.12
CA LEU A 9 7.85 8.92 -9.09
C LEU A 9 9.31 8.53 -9.30
N ASP A 10 9.60 7.28 -9.66
CA ASP A 10 10.97 6.84 -9.97
C ASP A 10 11.57 7.64 -11.12
N ARG A 11 10.75 7.97 -12.12
CA ARG A 11 11.18 8.77 -13.29
C ARG A 11 11.39 10.23 -12.95
N LEU A 12 10.54 10.80 -12.09
CA LEU A 12 10.62 12.20 -11.65
C LEU A 12 11.76 12.43 -10.66
N LEU A 13 12.02 11.48 -9.77
CA LEU A 13 13.07 11.56 -8.77
C LEU A 13 14.47 11.24 -9.33
N GLY A 14 14.58 11.01 -10.63
CA GLY A 14 15.86 10.75 -11.28
C GLY A 14 16.47 9.41 -10.89
N GLY A 15 15.72 8.34 -11.08
CA GLY A 15 16.25 6.98 -10.94
C GLY A 15 17.61 6.81 -11.64
N PRO A 16 18.34 5.71 -11.42
CA PRO A 16 19.71 5.58 -11.89
C PRO A 16 19.85 5.97 -13.37
N PRO A 17 20.81 6.85 -13.71
CA PRO A 17 20.95 7.39 -15.07
C PRO A 17 21.03 6.26 -16.08
N GLY A 18 20.14 6.25 -17.07
CA GLY A 18 20.13 5.25 -18.14
C GLY A 18 19.38 3.95 -17.86
N ALA A 19 18.84 3.74 -16.68
CA ALA A 19 18.04 2.55 -16.40
C ALA A 19 16.64 2.69 -17.05
N ARG A 20 16.47 2.04 -18.20
CA ARG A 20 15.15 1.90 -18.84
C ARG A 20 14.24 0.93 -18.09
N PHE A 21 14.80 0.07 -17.26
CA PHE A 21 14.11 -0.98 -16.54
C PHE A 21 14.69 -1.13 -15.14
N LEU A 22 13.82 -1.45 -14.20
CA LEU A 22 14.18 -1.77 -12.81
C LEU A 22 14.36 -3.28 -12.68
N SER A 23 15.29 -3.69 -11.83
CA SER A 23 15.34 -5.07 -11.37
C SER A 23 14.14 -5.38 -10.47
N GLN A 24 13.87 -6.64 -10.27
CA GLN A 24 12.81 -7.13 -9.40
C GLN A 24 12.91 -6.56 -7.97
N GLU A 25 14.11 -6.54 -7.41
CA GLU A 25 14.36 -5.97 -6.07
C GLU A 25 14.11 -4.45 -6.03
N GLN A 26 14.52 -3.75 -7.08
CA GLN A 26 14.26 -2.31 -7.18
C GLN A 26 12.77 -1.99 -7.30
N VAL A 27 11.98 -2.83 -7.98
CA VAL A 27 10.52 -2.69 -8.04
C VAL A 27 9.89 -2.91 -6.68
N LYS A 28 10.33 -3.92 -5.92
CA LYS A 28 9.83 -4.16 -4.56
C LYS A 28 10.15 -2.98 -3.63
N ASP A 29 11.33 -2.39 -3.74
CA ASP A 29 11.69 -1.20 -2.98
C ASP A 29 10.86 0.02 -3.37
N SER A 30 10.63 0.21 -4.68
CA SER A 30 9.73 1.26 -5.19
C SER A 30 8.31 1.07 -4.67
N LEU A 31 7.78 -0.15 -4.73
CA LEU A 31 6.45 -0.48 -4.19
C LEU A 31 6.35 -0.21 -2.69
N ALA A 32 7.34 -0.63 -1.91
CA ALA A 32 7.37 -0.38 -0.46
C ALA A 32 7.28 1.12 -0.15
N ARG A 33 8.05 1.93 -0.85
CA ARG A 33 8.04 3.39 -0.72
C ARG A 33 6.68 3.99 -1.11
N ASP A 34 6.12 3.56 -2.24
CA ASP A 34 4.85 4.10 -2.75
C ASP A 34 3.68 3.70 -1.84
N LEU A 35 3.67 2.47 -1.31
CA LEU A 35 2.72 2.02 -0.30
C LEU A 35 2.88 2.81 1.02
N GLU A 36 4.11 3.13 1.43
CA GLU A 36 4.36 3.93 2.63
C GLU A 36 3.76 5.33 2.47
N VAL A 37 3.94 5.96 1.33
CA VAL A 37 3.32 7.25 1.01
C VAL A 37 1.79 7.16 1.04
N LEU A 38 1.23 6.11 0.43
CA LEU A 38 -0.22 5.89 0.39
C LEU A 38 -0.81 5.72 1.80
N LEU A 39 -0.20 4.88 2.63
CA LEU A 39 -0.68 4.62 3.99
C LEU A 39 -0.54 5.84 4.93
N ASN A 40 0.44 6.69 4.68
CA ASN A 40 0.69 7.89 5.46
C ASN A 40 -0.08 9.13 4.97
N THR A 41 -0.79 9.01 3.86
CA THR A 41 -1.64 10.08 3.34
C THR A 41 -3.08 9.88 3.78
N ARG A 42 -3.76 10.94 4.22
CA ARG A 42 -5.20 10.91 4.51
C ARG A 42 -5.98 11.53 3.37
N THR A 43 -7.07 10.87 3.00
CA THR A 43 -8.00 11.42 2.01
C THR A 43 -8.65 12.67 2.57
N ALA A 44 -8.67 13.74 1.78
CA ALA A 44 -9.27 15.02 2.18
C ALA A 44 -10.77 15.08 1.89
N LEU A 45 -11.26 14.29 0.94
CA LEU A 45 -12.65 14.33 0.49
C LEU A 45 -13.49 13.22 1.13
N PRO A 46 -14.67 13.55 1.62
CA PRO A 46 -15.64 12.55 2.03
C PRO A 46 -16.05 11.65 0.87
N GLN A 47 -16.15 10.35 1.11
CA GLN A 47 -16.43 9.36 0.06
C GLN A 47 -17.78 9.59 -0.64
N TYR A 48 -18.78 10.15 0.06
CA TYR A 48 -20.08 10.43 -0.55
C TYR A 48 -20.03 11.47 -1.69
N LEU A 49 -19.02 12.37 -1.67
CA LEU A 49 -18.84 13.34 -2.75
C LEU A 49 -18.31 12.70 -4.04
N LEU A 50 -17.69 11.52 -3.93
CA LEU A 50 -17.07 10.81 -5.05
C LEU A 50 -18.00 9.76 -5.68
N GLN A 51 -19.14 9.46 -5.05
CA GLN A 51 -20.05 8.38 -5.50
C GLN A 51 -20.58 8.58 -6.92
N GLY A 52 -20.76 9.81 -7.36
CA GLY A 52 -21.22 10.12 -8.73
C GLY A 52 -20.08 10.29 -9.76
N TYR A 53 -18.81 10.17 -9.32
CA TYR A 53 -17.65 10.55 -10.13
C TYR A 53 -16.54 9.48 -10.05
N PRO A 54 -16.68 8.35 -10.76
CA PRO A 54 -15.74 7.23 -10.66
C PRO A 54 -14.31 7.62 -11.08
N GLU A 55 -14.14 8.50 -12.04
CA GLU A 55 -12.81 9.00 -12.45
C GLU A 55 -12.15 9.83 -11.34
N CYS A 56 -12.93 10.67 -10.64
CA CYS A 56 -12.43 11.40 -9.48
C CYS A 56 -12.08 10.46 -8.34
N ALA A 57 -12.88 9.43 -8.12
CA ALA A 57 -12.62 8.42 -7.09
C ALA A 57 -11.33 7.63 -7.36
N ALA A 58 -10.94 7.45 -8.63
CA ALA A 58 -9.71 6.80 -9.05
C ALA A 58 -8.51 7.76 -9.18
N SER A 59 -8.72 9.06 -9.03
CA SER A 59 -7.70 10.08 -9.20
C SER A 59 -6.95 10.40 -7.90
N ILE A 60 -5.95 11.28 -8.00
CA ILE A 60 -5.18 11.80 -6.86
C ILE A 60 -6.06 12.52 -5.82
N LEU A 61 -7.25 12.97 -6.19
CA LEU A 61 -8.21 13.58 -5.26
C LEU A 61 -8.64 12.64 -4.14
N ASN A 62 -8.58 11.34 -4.39
CA ASN A 62 -8.93 10.30 -3.42
C ASN A 62 -7.68 9.49 -2.97
N PHE A 63 -6.50 10.02 -3.16
CA PHE A 63 -5.26 9.35 -2.77
C PHE A 63 -5.10 9.35 -1.25
N GLY A 64 -4.82 8.18 -0.68
CA GLY A 64 -4.61 8.00 0.76
C GLY A 64 -5.63 7.07 1.41
N LEU A 65 -5.61 7.04 2.72
CA LEU A 65 -6.53 6.27 3.56
C LEU A 65 -7.58 7.18 4.21
N ALA A 66 -8.75 6.61 4.45
CA ALA A 66 -9.73 7.22 5.35
C ALA A 66 -9.18 7.30 6.78
N ASP A 67 -9.71 8.21 7.59
CA ASP A 67 -9.34 8.31 9.00
C ASP A 67 -9.94 7.14 9.79
N PHE A 68 -9.10 6.41 10.48
CA PHE A 68 -9.47 5.29 11.35
C PHE A 68 -9.48 5.63 12.84
N ALA A 69 -9.32 6.91 13.21
CA ALA A 69 -9.16 7.31 14.61
C ALA A 69 -10.33 6.88 15.52
N GLY A 70 -11.53 6.68 14.96
CA GLY A 70 -12.71 6.23 15.69
C GLY A 70 -12.92 4.72 15.71
N LEU A 71 -12.07 3.92 15.03
CA LEU A 71 -12.23 2.47 14.94
C LEU A 71 -11.44 1.75 16.01
N SER A 72 -12.06 0.73 16.62
CA SER A 72 -11.41 -0.14 17.60
C SER A 72 -10.64 -1.24 16.91
N GLN A 73 -9.34 -1.33 17.20
CA GLN A 73 -8.50 -2.41 16.68
C GLN A 73 -8.82 -3.78 17.30
N SER A 74 -9.57 -3.80 18.39
CA SER A 74 -10.01 -5.05 19.07
C SER A 74 -11.32 -5.60 18.53
N GLY A 75 -12.12 -4.78 17.83
CA GLY A 75 -13.38 -5.20 17.23
C GLY A 75 -13.18 -5.92 15.90
N SER A 76 -13.76 -7.11 15.71
CA SER A 76 -13.64 -7.87 14.45
C SER A 76 -14.21 -7.11 13.25
N GLU A 77 -15.29 -6.38 13.46
CA GLU A 77 -15.93 -5.59 12.40
C GLU A 77 -15.07 -4.38 12.00
N ASP A 78 -14.50 -3.67 12.97
CA ASP A 78 -13.61 -2.55 12.72
C ASP A 78 -12.31 -3.00 12.05
N ARG A 79 -11.76 -4.15 12.45
CA ARG A 79 -10.60 -4.78 11.77
C ARG A 79 -10.91 -5.08 10.31
N ALA A 80 -12.09 -5.64 10.03
CA ALA A 80 -12.51 -5.92 8.66
C ALA A 80 -12.68 -4.64 7.83
N ARG A 81 -13.19 -3.56 8.42
CA ARG A 81 -13.32 -2.24 7.77
C ARG A 81 -11.94 -1.65 7.46
N ILE A 82 -10.99 -1.72 8.37
CA ILE A 82 -9.61 -1.27 8.15
C ILE A 82 -8.99 -2.03 6.98
N CYS A 83 -9.02 -3.37 7.01
CA CYS A 83 -8.49 -4.20 5.94
C CYS A 83 -9.12 -3.89 4.59
N SER A 84 -10.46 -3.76 4.54
CA SER A 84 -11.17 -3.43 3.31
C SER A 84 -10.80 -2.05 2.76
N SER A 85 -10.67 -1.05 3.62
CA SER A 85 -10.28 0.30 3.22
C SER A 85 -8.85 0.35 2.69
N VAL A 86 -7.91 -0.31 3.35
CA VAL A 86 -6.51 -0.41 2.89
C VAL A 86 -6.45 -1.15 1.55
N ARG A 87 -7.15 -2.29 1.42
CA ARG A 87 -7.19 -3.04 0.17
C ARG A 87 -7.71 -2.19 -0.99
N GLN A 88 -8.83 -1.50 -0.80
CA GLN A 88 -9.41 -0.64 -1.84
C GLN A 88 -8.47 0.50 -2.24
N ALA A 89 -7.77 1.11 -1.28
CA ALA A 89 -6.81 2.17 -1.56
C ALA A 89 -5.62 1.63 -2.38
N VAL A 90 -5.08 0.47 -2.02
CA VAL A 90 -3.98 -0.17 -2.74
C VAL A 90 -4.40 -0.59 -4.15
N GLU A 91 -5.55 -1.27 -4.31
CA GLU A 91 -6.07 -1.69 -5.62
C GLU A 91 -6.30 -0.49 -6.56
N ARG A 92 -6.70 0.65 -6.00
CA ARG A 92 -7.00 1.87 -6.76
C ARG A 92 -5.75 2.63 -7.18
N HIS A 93 -4.77 2.73 -6.30
CA HIS A 93 -3.63 3.61 -6.48
C HIS A 93 -2.31 2.90 -6.78
N GLU A 94 -2.28 1.55 -6.68
CA GLU A 94 -1.10 0.76 -6.99
C GLU A 94 -1.38 -0.33 -8.04
N PRO A 95 -1.42 0.05 -9.32
CA PRO A 95 -1.79 -0.86 -10.40
C PRO A 95 -0.76 -1.97 -10.66
N ARG A 96 0.44 -1.86 -10.07
CA ARG A 96 1.48 -2.91 -10.15
C ARG A 96 1.19 -4.11 -9.25
N LEU A 97 0.27 -3.95 -8.27
CA LEU A 97 -0.19 -5.05 -7.43
C LEU A 97 -1.58 -5.53 -7.87
N ARG A 98 -1.73 -6.83 -8.03
CA ARG A 98 -3.02 -7.48 -8.30
C ARG A 98 -3.31 -8.54 -7.25
N ASN A 99 -4.59 -8.93 -7.15
CA ASN A 99 -5.05 -9.89 -6.15
C ASN A 99 -4.59 -9.48 -4.75
N VAL A 100 -4.84 -8.20 -4.41
CA VAL A 100 -4.41 -7.62 -3.14
C VAL A 100 -5.19 -8.24 -1.99
N GLU A 101 -4.47 -8.78 -1.02
CA GLU A 101 -5.01 -9.23 0.24
C GLU A 101 -4.41 -8.42 1.37
N VAL A 102 -5.24 -8.04 2.33
CA VAL A 102 -4.84 -7.27 3.50
C VAL A 102 -5.30 -7.98 4.75
N SER A 103 -4.38 -8.16 5.68
CA SER A 103 -4.66 -8.73 6.99
C SER A 103 -3.99 -7.91 8.09
N LEU A 104 -4.48 -8.06 9.32
CA LEU A 104 -3.88 -7.47 10.50
C LEU A 104 -3.18 -8.57 11.30
N ALA A 105 -1.89 -8.39 11.52
CA ALA A 105 -1.08 -9.31 12.33
C ALA A 105 -0.77 -8.67 13.68
N GLU A 106 -0.92 -9.45 14.74
CA GLU A 106 -0.50 -9.05 16.08
C GLU A 106 0.99 -9.30 16.24
N THR A 107 1.73 -8.32 16.71
CA THR A 107 3.15 -8.50 16.98
C THR A 107 3.32 -9.14 18.36
N PRO A 108 3.86 -10.36 18.46
CA PRO A 108 4.10 -11.02 19.72
C PRO A 108 4.96 -10.19 20.67
N GLY A 109 4.56 -10.06 21.92
CA GLY A 109 5.33 -9.36 22.96
C GLY A 109 5.14 -7.84 23.02
N THR A 110 4.27 -7.26 22.18
CA THR A 110 3.91 -5.84 22.27
C THR A 110 2.41 -5.70 22.51
N VAL A 111 2.07 -4.98 23.57
CA VAL A 111 0.67 -4.65 23.87
C VAL A 111 0.21 -3.57 22.88
N ASN A 112 -0.89 -3.83 22.15
CA ASN A 112 -1.53 -2.90 21.22
C ASN A 112 -0.73 -2.52 19.95
N ARG A 113 0.18 -3.35 19.47
CA ARG A 113 0.78 -3.14 18.16
C ARG A 113 0.19 -4.09 17.14
N ILE A 114 -0.46 -3.53 16.15
CA ILE A 114 -1.01 -4.27 15.00
C ILE A 114 -0.27 -3.81 13.76
N ASP A 115 0.30 -4.77 13.05
CA ASP A 115 0.92 -4.55 11.75
C ASP A 115 -0.08 -4.87 10.65
N ILE A 116 -0.14 -4.02 9.63
CA ILE A 116 -0.92 -4.26 8.42
C ILE A 116 -0.05 -5.07 7.47
N VAL A 117 -0.49 -6.27 7.11
CA VAL A 117 0.18 -7.10 6.11
C VAL A 117 -0.56 -6.96 4.79
N ILE A 118 0.15 -6.53 3.77
CA ILE A 118 -0.35 -6.36 2.39
C ILE A 118 0.36 -7.38 1.52
N SER A 119 -0.37 -8.26 0.89
CA SER A 119 0.16 -9.23 -0.06
C SER A 119 -0.54 -9.12 -1.41
N GLY A 120 0.10 -9.56 -2.46
CA GLY A 120 -0.44 -9.53 -3.80
C GLY A 120 0.52 -10.10 -4.83
N MET A 121 0.10 -10.04 -6.09
CA MET A 121 0.88 -10.49 -7.23
C MET A 121 1.45 -9.30 -7.98
N LEU A 122 2.73 -9.31 -8.27
CA LEU A 122 3.39 -8.27 -9.03
C LEU A 122 3.01 -8.36 -10.53
N TRP A 123 2.60 -7.23 -11.12
CA TRP A 123 2.17 -7.09 -12.51
C TRP A 123 2.82 -5.87 -13.17
N PRO A 124 3.03 -5.81 -14.49
CA PRO A 124 3.09 -6.89 -15.47
C PRO A 124 4.54 -7.36 -15.61
N HIS A 125 4.84 -8.54 -15.83
CA HIS A 125 6.00 -9.16 -16.47
C HIS A 125 6.21 -10.59 -15.98
N GLY A 126 5.71 -11.52 -16.74
CA GLY A 126 6.18 -12.88 -16.96
C GLY A 126 6.14 -13.89 -15.82
N ALA A 127 6.50 -13.52 -14.64
CA ALA A 127 6.36 -14.36 -13.45
C ALA A 127 5.35 -13.67 -12.52
N ASN A 128 4.18 -14.27 -12.35
CA ASN A 128 3.25 -13.92 -11.29
C ASN A 128 3.95 -14.12 -9.94
N GLU A 129 4.73 -13.15 -9.52
CA GLU A 129 5.46 -13.24 -8.28
C GLU A 129 4.62 -12.73 -7.12
N ALA A 130 4.46 -13.59 -6.13
CA ALA A 130 3.85 -13.20 -4.86
C ALA A 130 4.81 -12.28 -4.10
N VAL A 131 4.29 -11.14 -3.65
CA VAL A 131 5.01 -10.17 -2.82
C VAL A 131 4.21 -9.87 -1.57
N SER A 132 4.92 -9.60 -0.48
CA SER A 132 4.29 -9.26 0.79
C SER A 132 5.03 -8.08 1.43
N PHE A 133 4.27 -7.20 2.05
CA PHE A 133 4.75 -6.01 2.77
C PHE A 133 4.11 -5.96 4.15
N SER A 134 4.89 -5.63 5.16
CA SER A 134 4.39 -5.41 6.52
C SER A 134 4.52 -3.93 6.85
N ALA A 135 3.41 -3.29 7.15
CA ALA A 135 3.33 -1.90 7.56
C ALA A 135 3.09 -1.81 9.07
N ALA A 136 4.09 -1.33 9.77
CA ALA A 136 4.05 -1.14 11.21
C ALA A 136 3.77 0.32 11.55
N LEU A 137 2.74 0.57 12.35
CA LEU A 137 2.48 1.92 12.88
C LEU A 137 3.49 2.23 14.00
N GLN A 138 4.22 3.31 13.84
CA GLN A 138 5.13 3.83 14.87
C GLN A 138 4.33 4.68 15.87
N PRO A 139 4.25 4.29 17.15
CA PRO A 139 3.40 5.00 18.12
C PRO A 139 3.83 6.45 18.37
N SER A 140 5.13 6.74 18.27
CA SER A 140 5.70 8.07 18.54
C SER A 140 5.38 9.11 17.47
N SER A 141 5.27 8.69 16.22
CA SER A 141 5.05 9.57 15.07
C SER A 141 3.68 9.39 14.41
N LEU A 142 2.95 8.35 14.77
CA LEU A 142 1.71 7.89 14.11
C LEU A 142 1.90 7.64 12.61
N HIS A 143 3.13 7.31 12.22
CA HIS A 143 3.55 7.03 10.86
C HIS A 143 3.66 5.53 10.64
N TYR A 144 3.20 5.05 9.49
CA TYR A 144 3.45 3.69 9.03
C TYR A 144 4.84 3.60 8.42
N SER A 145 5.60 2.60 8.84
CA SER A 145 6.88 2.22 8.21
C SER A 145 6.71 0.87 7.55
N ILE A 146 7.06 0.79 6.28
CA ILE A 146 6.89 -0.43 5.50
C ILE A 146 8.20 -1.21 5.41
N LYS A 147 8.11 -2.50 5.68
CA LYS A 147 9.18 -3.47 5.45
C LYS A 147 8.69 -4.51 4.45
N ARG A 148 9.61 -5.00 3.62
CA ARG A 148 9.33 -6.16 2.79
C ARG A 148 9.13 -7.37 3.69
N GLY A 149 7.98 -8.04 3.53
CA GLY A 149 7.74 -9.33 4.17
C GLY A 149 8.57 -10.41 3.49
N GLY A 150 9.18 -11.29 4.28
CA GLY A 150 9.68 -12.55 3.74
C GLY A 150 8.47 -13.38 3.28
N ILE A 151 8.59 -14.04 2.13
CA ILE A 151 7.63 -15.06 1.71
C ILE A 151 7.77 -16.18 2.74
N ALA A 152 6.69 -16.42 3.50
CA ALA A 152 6.63 -17.58 4.38
C ALA A 152 6.44 -18.83 3.52
#